data_3b6f4d5e4f51925e5a5fd7d6c999dc82
#
_entry.id   3b6f4d5e4f51925e5a5fd7d6c999dc82
#
_cell.length_a   1.000
_cell.length_b   1.000
_cell.length_c   1.000
_cell.angle_alpha   90.00
_cell.angle_beta   90.00
_cell.angle_gamma   90.00
#
_symmetry.space_group_name_H-M   'P 1'
#
loop_
_entity.id
_entity.type
_entity.pdbx_description
1 polymer ?
#
loop_
_entity_poly.entity_id
_entity_poly.type
_entity_poly.pdbx_seq_one_letter_code
_entity_poly.pdbx_strand_id
1 'polypeptide(L)'
;MRTVGIWQVMHNTLMRLILVVAGVVGLAVMGTATATAGLDDELTLVDGKGRTLRIQQWDTFLNGVFPLDRNRLTREWFHSGRAAYEVTGPGADAFEGTLELGYQVGYPWSLGVGLNFNYTTPNTSILYGIPNAFGGTPEASYVQTTNLLPSAGINVDLGNGPGIQEVATFSVAIAGPKGAVAVSNAHGTVTGAAGGVLLRPYARLISSAGDSVTTYGETWDMK
;
A
#
# COMPACT_ATOMS: atom_id res chain seq x y z
N MET A 1 -14.23 51.69 -51.35
CA MET A 1 -14.00 50.22 -51.39
C MET A 1 -12.89 49.74 -50.43
N ARG A 2 -12.80 50.22 -49.16
CA ARG A 2 -11.73 49.81 -48.22
C ARG A 2 -12.23 49.34 -46.84
N THR A 3 -13.52 49.32 -46.57
CA THR A 3 -14.11 49.01 -45.26
C THR A 3 -14.46 47.52 -45.05
N VAL A 4 -14.61 46.73 -46.12
CA VAL A 4 -14.98 45.31 -46.04
C VAL A 4 -13.83 44.43 -45.58
N GLY A 5 -12.57 44.78 -45.88
CA GLY A 5 -11.40 43.98 -45.52
C GLY A 5 -11.08 44.02 -44.02
N ILE A 6 -11.30 45.13 -43.34
CA ILE A 6 -11.00 45.28 -41.90
C ILE A 6 -11.99 44.48 -41.04
N TRP A 7 -13.26 44.42 -41.44
CA TRP A 7 -14.29 43.66 -40.76
C TRP A 7 -14.03 42.15 -40.80
N GLN A 8 -13.58 41.65 -41.96
CA GLN A 8 -13.29 40.22 -42.14
C GLN A 8 -12.04 39.78 -41.39
N VAL A 9 -11.01 40.63 -41.29
CA VAL A 9 -9.81 40.33 -40.52
C VAL A 9 -10.10 40.34 -39.02
N MET A 10 -10.89 41.31 -38.51
CA MET A 10 -11.34 41.34 -37.12
C MET A 10 -12.18 40.13 -36.71
N HIS A 11 -13.11 39.70 -37.58
CA HIS A 11 -13.97 38.55 -37.32
C HIS A 11 -13.18 37.23 -37.23
N ASN A 12 -12.23 37.04 -38.16
CA ASN A 12 -11.36 35.87 -38.12
C ASN A 12 -10.38 35.85 -36.93
N THR A 13 -9.93 37.00 -36.49
CA THR A 13 -9.05 37.10 -35.30
C THR A 13 -9.83 36.84 -34.03
N LEU A 14 -11.05 37.36 -33.91
CA LEU A 14 -11.94 37.10 -32.77
C LEU A 14 -12.36 35.63 -32.67
N MET A 15 -12.70 34.99 -33.81
CA MET A 15 -13.03 33.56 -33.82
C MET A 15 -11.85 32.67 -33.42
N ARG A 16 -10.64 33.01 -33.83
CA ARG A 16 -9.42 32.28 -33.45
C ARG A 16 -9.13 32.45 -31.95
N LEU A 17 -9.35 33.63 -31.38
CA LEU A 17 -9.18 33.89 -29.97
C LEU A 17 -10.21 33.08 -29.10
N ILE A 18 -11.45 33.02 -29.53
CA ILE A 18 -12.50 32.25 -28.86
C ILE A 18 -12.21 30.75 -28.93
N LEU A 19 -11.72 30.24 -30.05
CA LEU A 19 -11.34 28.84 -30.19
C LEU A 19 -10.14 28.46 -29.29
N VAL A 20 -9.15 29.34 -29.13
CA VAL A 20 -8.00 29.13 -28.26
C VAL A 20 -8.43 29.16 -26.80
N VAL A 21 -9.29 30.08 -26.39
CA VAL A 21 -9.80 30.18 -25.02
C VAL A 21 -10.69 28.96 -24.69
N ALA A 22 -11.54 28.52 -25.62
CA ALA A 22 -12.35 27.32 -25.42
C ALA A 22 -11.50 26.04 -25.35
N GLY A 23 -10.39 25.96 -26.10
CA GLY A 23 -9.45 24.87 -26.03
C GLY A 23 -8.67 24.80 -24.70
N VAL A 24 -8.26 25.95 -24.16
CA VAL A 24 -7.57 26.04 -22.88
C VAL A 24 -8.51 25.73 -21.70
N VAL A 25 -9.75 26.22 -21.75
CA VAL A 25 -10.77 25.89 -20.73
C VAL A 25 -11.16 24.42 -20.81
N GLY A 26 -11.25 23.83 -22.00
CA GLY A 26 -11.53 22.41 -22.19
C GLY A 26 -10.42 21.50 -21.66
N LEU A 27 -9.15 21.91 -21.78
CA LEU A 27 -8.00 21.19 -21.21
C LEU A 27 -7.90 21.31 -19.68
N ALA A 28 -8.36 22.41 -19.10
CA ALA A 28 -8.38 22.61 -17.66
C ALA A 28 -9.46 21.78 -16.94
N VAL A 29 -10.50 21.32 -17.68
CA VAL A 29 -11.55 20.43 -17.13
C VAL A 29 -11.24 18.95 -17.32
N MET A 30 -10.25 18.60 -18.16
CA MET A 30 -9.78 17.23 -18.29
C MET A 30 -8.75 16.92 -17.21
N GLY A 31 -9.27 16.51 -16.07
CA GLY A 31 -8.59 15.58 -15.15
C GLY A 31 -7.65 16.18 -14.14
N THR A 32 -8.19 16.83 -13.14
CA THR A 32 -7.77 16.43 -11.80
C THR A 32 -8.64 15.23 -11.44
N ALA A 33 -8.25 14.03 -11.88
CA ALA A 33 -8.60 12.84 -11.14
C ALA A 33 -7.91 13.01 -9.79
N THR A 34 -8.57 13.66 -8.84
CA THR A 34 -8.23 13.51 -7.44
C THR A 34 -8.43 12.03 -7.19
N ALA A 35 -7.33 11.28 -7.09
CA ALA A 35 -7.35 9.97 -6.49
C ALA A 35 -7.85 10.21 -5.06
N THR A 36 -9.15 10.11 -4.86
CA THR A 36 -9.74 10.14 -3.53
C THR A 36 -9.30 8.82 -2.90
N ALA A 37 -8.40 8.91 -1.92
CA ALA A 37 -8.06 7.77 -1.10
C ALA A 37 -9.38 7.18 -0.57
N GLY A 38 -9.70 5.94 -0.96
CA GLY A 38 -10.92 5.26 -0.55
C GLY A 38 -10.71 4.62 0.81
N LEU A 39 -11.57 4.94 1.77
CA LEU A 39 -11.69 4.15 3.00
C LEU A 39 -12.38 2.84 2.62
N ASP A 40 -11.68 1.72 2.82
CA ASP A 40 -12.20 0.39 2.49
C ASP A 40 -13.01 -0.16 3.65
N ASP A 41 -12.48 -0.07 4.87
CA ASP A 41 -13.15 -0.49 6.10
C ASP A 41 -12.55 0.18 7.33
N GLU A 42 -13.33 0.27 8.41
CA GLU A 42 -12.86 0.73 9.73
C GLU A 42 -13.56 0.01 10.88
N LEU A 43 -12.85 -0.13 11.98
CA LEU A 43 -13.39 -0.65 13.21
C LEU A 43 -12.82 0.08 14.42
N THR A 44 -13.62 0.16 15.49
CA THR A 44 -13.25 0.79 16.75
C THR A 44 -13.42 -0.16 17.93
N LEU A 45 -12.55 -0.02 18.92
CA LEU A 45 -12.59 -0.75 20.19
C LEU A 45 -12.28 0.22 21.33
N VAL A 46 -12.97 0.12 22.44
CA VAL A 46 -12.56 0.78 23.68
C VAL A 46 -11.72 -0.20 24.49
N ASP A 47 -10.45 0.16 24.74
CA ASP A 47 -9.51 -0.68 25.48
C ASP A 47 -9.74 -0.66 26.99
N GLY A 48 -9.01 -1.53 27.71
CA GLY A 48 -9.08 -1.61 29.19
C GLY A 48 -8.62 -0.35 29.94
N LYS A 49 -7.99 0.63 29.24
CA LYS A 49 -7.61 1.93 29.80
C LYS A 49 -8.59 3.05 29.47
N GLY A 50 -9.72 2.73 28.81
CA GLY A 50 -10.76 3.69 28.42
C GLY A 50 -10.38 4.54 27.20
N ARG A 51 -9.39 4.12 26.39
CA ARG A 51 -9.03 4.75 25.12
C ARG A 51 -9.84 4.13 24.01
N THR A 52 -10.25 4.94 23.03
CA THR A 52 -10.87 4.44 21.80
C THR A 52 -9.77 4.20 20.77
N LEU A 53 -9.57 2.93 20.43
CA LEU A 53 -8.67 2.48 19.37
C LEU A 53 -9.48 2.40 18.06
N ARG A 54 -9.09 3.11 17.04
CA ARG A 54 -9.65 3.06 15.69
C ARG A 54 -8.60 2.51 14.74
N ILE A 55 -8.97 1.52 13.94
CA ILE A 55 -8.17 1.00 12.84
C ILE A 55 -8.91 1.22 11.52
N GLN A 56 -8.21 1.61 10.48
CA GLN A 56 -8.74 1.91 9.18
C GLN A 56 -7.90 1.25 8.09
N GLN A 57 -8.56 0.77 7.06
CA GLN A 57 -7.95 0.22 5.86
C GLN A 57 -8.32 1.10 4.67
N TRP A 58 -7.32 1.46 3.86
CA TRP A 58 -7.47 2.42 2.78
C TRP A 58 -6.78 1.94 1.51
N ASP A 59 -7.37 2.28 0.36
CA ASP A 59 -6.76 2.12 -0.96
C ASP A 59 -6.27 0.69 -1.24
N THR A 60 -6.97 -0.30 -0.72
CA THR A 60 -6.60 -1.71 -0.90
C THR A 60 -6.79 -2.11 -2.36
N PHE A 61 -5.72 -2.60 -2.95
CA PHE A 61 -5.72 -3.13 -4.30
C PHE A 61 -4.92 -4.42 -4.36
N LEU A 62 -5.55 -5.49 -4.79
CA LEU A 62 -4.96 -6.80 -5.01
C LEU A 62 -5.05 -7.12 -6.51
N ASN A 63 -3.93 -7.28 -7.17
CA ASN A 63 -3.84 -7.58 -8.59
C ASN A 63 -3.27 -8.97 -8.81
N GLY A 64 -4.13 -9.94 -9.12
CA GLY A 64 -3.72 -11.27 -9.56
C GLY A 64 -3.08 -11.21 -10.94
N VAL A 65 -1.92 -11.83 -11.08
CA VAL A 65 -1.16 -11.89 -12.32
C VAL A 65 -0.90 -13.32 -12.75
N PHE A 66 -0.53 -13.51 -14.02
CA PHE A 66 -0.15 -14.83 -14.50
C PHE A 66 1.17 -15.26 -13.84
N PRO A 67 1.23 -16.44 -13.20
CA PRO A 67 2.40 -16.88 -12.48
C PRO A 67 3.63 -17.02 -13.37
N LEU A 68 4.77 -16.51 -12.93
CA LEU A 68 6.04 -16.57 -13.68
C LEU A 68 6.54 -18.00 -13.88
N ASP A 69 6.23 -18.91 -12.97
CA ASP A 69 6.56 -20.35 -13.06
C ASP A 69 5.67 -21.10 -14.06
N ARG A 70 4.62 -20.46 -14.60
CA ARG A 70 3.63 -21.02 -15.51
C ARG A 70 2.90 -22.27 -14.96
N ASN A 71 2.97 -22.50 -13.67
CA ASN A 71 2.30 -23.61 -13.02
C ASN A 71 0.81 -23.28 -12.80
N ARG A 72 -0.07 -24.16 -13.24
CA ARG A 72 -1.52 -23.99 -13.07
C ARG A 72 -2.00 -24.04 -11.62
N LEU A 73 -1.20 -24.58 -10.74
CA LEU A 73 -1.48 -24.65 -9.30
C LEU A 73 -0.82 -23.49 -8.53
N THR A 74 -0.15 -22.57 -9.20
CA THR A 74 0.40 -21.33 -8.62
C THR A 74 -0.58 -20.18 -8.83
N ARG A 75 -0.70 -19.34 -7.83
CA ARG A 75 -1.33 -18.03 -7.91
C ARG A 75 -0.32 -16.98 -7.47
N GLU A 76 -0.26 -15.89 -8.22
CA GLU A 76 0.68 -14.79 -8.01
C GLU A 76 -0.09 -13.48 -8.02
N TRP A 77 0.26 -12.57 -7.13
CA TRP A 77 -0.42 -11.29 -7.02
C TRP A 77 0.49 -10.20 -6.48
N PHE A 78 0.07 -8.96 -6.70
CA PHE A 78 0.64 -7.79 -6.06
C PHE A 78 -0.41 -7.11 -5.18
N HIS A 79 0.02 -6.66 -4.01
CA HIS A 79 -0.82 -5.99 -3.02
C HIS A 79 -0.34 -4.56 -2.79
N SER A 80 -1.26 -3.63 -2.83
CA SER A 80 -1.07 -2.24 -2.39
C SER A 80 -2.19 -1.88 -1.41
N GLY A 81 -1.88 -1.02 -0.44
CA GLY A 81 -2.85 -0.57 0.55
C GLY A 81 -2.22 0.22 1.67
N ARG A 82 -3.04 0.76 2.54
CA ARG A 82 -2.61 1.54 3.70
C ARG A 82 -3.44 1.15 4.92
N ALA A 83 -2.75 0.92 6.03
CA ALA A 83 -3.36 0.83 7.35
C ALA A 83 -3.12 2.13 8.11
N ALA A 84 -4.15 2.72 8.68
CA ALA A 84 -4.08 3.91 9.51
C ALA A 84 -4.72 3.62 10.86
N TYR A 85 -4.20 4.24 11.92
CA TYR A 85 -4.79 4.13 13.25
C TYR A 85 -4.94 5.50 13.89
N GLU A 86 -5.92 5.60 14.78
CA GLU A 86 -6.15 6.74 15.65
C GLU A 86 -6.54 6.24 17.04
N VAL A 87 -5.92 6.81 18.06
CA VAL A 87 -6.22 6.52 19.47
C VAL A 87 -6.65 7.81 20.13
N THR A 88 -7.79 7.78 20.79
CA THR A 88 -8.35 8.93 21.51
C THR A 88 -8.69 8.56 22.94
N GLY A 89 -8.74 9.55 23.82
CA GLY A 89 -9.05 9.35 25.23
C GLY A 89 -7.84 9.49 26.16
N PRO A 90 -7.96 9.09 27.44
CA PRO A 90 -6.93 9.29 28.43
C PRO A 90 -5.61 8.61 28.08
N GLY A 91 -4.50 9.38 28.02
CA GLY A 91 -3.16 8.83 27.75
C GLY A 91 -2.93 8.40 26.30
N ALA A 92 -3.72 8.90 25.34
CA ALA A 92 -3.55 8.58 23.92
C ALA A 92 -2.17 9.00 23.39
N ASP A 93 -1.60 10.13 23.86
CA ASP A 93 -0.28 10.60 23.43
C ASP A 93 0.87 9.64 23.82
N ALA A 94 0.66 8.85 24.87
CA ALA A 94 1.61 7.83 25.33
C ALA A 94 1.21 6.41 24.86
N PHE A 95 0.44 6.33 23.76
CA PHE A 95 0.07 5.04 23.21
C PHE A 95 1.27 4.36 22.58
N GLU A 96 1.43 3.08 22.86
CA GLU A 96 2.39 2.19 22.20
C GLU A 96 1.66 0.92 21.77
N GLY A 97 2.05 0.38 20.63
CA GLY A 97 1.42 -0.80 20.10
C GLY A 97 2.10 -1.33 18.85
N THR A 98 1.40 -2.22 18.16
CA THR A 98 1.81 -2.79 16.86
C THR A 98 0.71 -2.57 15.85
N LEU A 99 1.10 -2.11 14.66
CA LEU A 99 0.24 -2.01 13.49
C LEU A 99 0.61 -3.10 12.50
N GLU A 100 -0.37 -3.90 12.11
CA GLU A 100 -0.21 -4.96 11.10
C GLU A 100 -1.11 -4.69 9.90
N LEU A 101 -0.60 -5.00 8.72
CA LEU A 101 -1.37 -5.13 7.48
C LEU A 101 -1.05 -6.50 6.88
N GLY A 102 -2.08 -7.19 6.42
CA GLY A 102 -1.92 -8.51 5.84
C GLY A 102 -3.15 -8.99 5.12
N TYR A 103 -3.24 -10.27 4.90
CA TYR A 103 -4.44 -10.91 4.36
C TYR A 103 -4.59 -12.35 4.84
N GLN A 104 -5.83 -12.78 4.88
CA GLN A 104 -6.18 -14.18 5.02
C GLN A 104 -6.16 -14.81 3.62
N VAL A 105 -5.49 -15.95 3.50
CA VAL A 105 -5.40 -16.75 2.28
C VAL A 105 -6.28 -17.95 2.45
N GLY A 106 -7.38 -18.01 1.71
CA GLY A 106 -8.30 -19.14 1.67
C GLY A 106 -8.04 -20.01 0.44
N TYR A 107 -7.99 -21.32 0.62
CA TYR A 107 -7.83 -22.28 -0.48
C TYR A 107 -8.69 -23.51 -0.26
N PRO A 108 -9.37 -24.03 -1.32
CA PRO A 108 -10.29 -25.18 -1.19
C PRO A 108 -9.53 -26.49 -1.06
N TRP A 109 -8.34 -26.58 -1.63
CA TRP A 109 -7.51 -27.79 -1.58
C TRP A 109 -6.04 -27.47 -1.81
N SER A 110 -5.15 -28.13 -1.05
CA SER A 110 -3.71 -27.99 -1.22
C SER A 110 -3.02 -29.34 -1.18
N LEU A 111 -1.96 -29.49 -1.99
CA LEU A 111 -1.09 -30.66 -2.08
C LEU A 111 0.24 -30.39 -1.35
N GLY A 112 0.17 -30.04 -0.07
CA GLY A 112 1.40 -29.74 0.70
C GLY A 112 2.15 -28.52 0.14
N VAL A 113 1.70 -27.32 0.47
CA VAL A 113 2.03 -26.11 -0.26
C VAL A 113 2.80 -25.13 0.60
N GLY A 114 3.80 -24.49 -0.02
CA GLY A 114 4.47 -23.31 0.51
C GLY A 114 3.78 -22.01 0.08
N LEU A 115 3.43 -21.17 1.03
CA LEU A 115 3.11 -19.77 0.81
C LEU A 115 4.39 -18.96 0.93
N ASN A 116 4.79 -18.31 -0.16
CA ASN A 116 5.91 -17.37 -0.16
C ASN A 116 5.40 -15.95 -0.26
N PHE A 117 5.76 -15.14 0.70
CA PHE A 117 5.52 -13.71 0.69
C PHE A 117 6.86 -12.98 0.84
N ASN A 118 7.20 -12.16 -0.14
CA ASN A 118 8.38 -11.30 -0.10
C ASN A 118 7.97 -9.86 -0.31
N TYR A 119 8.18 -9.04 0.70
CA TYR A 119 8.09 -7.60 0.61
C TYR A 119 9.48 -7.01 0.83
N THR A 120 9.97 -6.28 -0.16
CA THR A 120 11.23 -5.53 -0.05
C THR A 120 10.92 -4.05 -0.12
N THR A 121 11.14 -3.32 0.95
CA THR A 121 11.16 -1.85 0.88
C THR A 121 12.43 -1.41 0.15
N PRO A 122 12.38 -0.31 -0.64
CA PRO A 122 13.59 0.24 -1.22
C PRO A 122 14.53 0.67 -0.08
N ASN A 123 15.67 0.02 0.01
CA ASN A 123 16.75 0.39 0.92
C ASN A 123 17.46 1.60 0.34
N THR A 124 17.46 2.71 1.05
CA THR A 124 18.28 3.86 0.69
C THR A 124 19.62 3.74 1.41
N SER A 125 20.66 3.41 0.68
CA SER A 125 22.03 3.48 1.18
C SER A 125 22.60 4.88 0.90
N ILE A 126 22.91 5.61 1.96
CA ILE A 126 23.61 6.90 1.83
C ILE A 126 25.10 6.63 2.06
N LEU A 127 25.90 6.84 1.03
CA LEU A 127 27.35 6.78 1.13
C LEU A 127 27.89 8.12 1.65
N TYR A 128 28.40 8.13 2.87
CA TYR A 128 29.16 9.26 3.37
C TYR A 128 30.63 9.02 3.11
N GLY A 129 31.21 9.77 2.18
CA GLY A 129 32.67 9.87 2.03
C GLY A 129 33.21 10.91 3.01
N ILE A 130 34.14 10.53 3.89
CA ILE A 130 34.91 11.47 4.69
C ILE A 130 36.09 11.93 3.84
N PRO A 131 36.18 13.19 3.41
CA PRO A 131 37.34 13.67 2.67
C PRO A 131 38.57 13.64 3.60
N ASN A 132 39.64 12.97 3.15
CA ASN A 132 40.90 13.05 3.83
C ASN A 132 41.44 14.48 3.77
N ALA A 133 41.79 15.04 4.91
CA ALA A 133 42.39 16.37 5.04
C ALA A 133 43.72 16.56 4.27
N PHE A 134 44.29 15.50 3.68
CA PHE A 134 45.56 15.49 2.97
C PHE A 134 45.47 15.09 1.48
N GLY A 135 44.29 15.14 0.87
CA GLY A 135 44.15 14.94 -0.59
C GLY A 135 44.36 13.52 -1.11
N GLY A 136 44.28 12.50 -0.27
CA GLY A 136 44.28 11.09 -0.65
C GLY A 136 42.85 10.55 -0.91
N THR A 137 42.79 9.37 -1.55
CA THR A 137 41.49 8.64 -1.70
C THR A 137 40.93 8.31 -0.33
N PRO A 138 39.61 8.47 -0.11
CA PRO A 138 39.00 8.19 1.19
C PRO A 138 39.15 6.71 1.53
N GLU A 139 39.86 6.41 2.63
CA GLU A 139 40.13 5.04 3.09
C GLU A 139 38.97 4.44 3.90
N ALA A 140 37.93 5.19 4.23
CA ALA A 140 36.80 4.67 4.96
C ALA A 140 35.49 5.17 4.36
N SER A 141 34.72 4.30 3.76
CA SER A 141 33.33 4.54 3.41
C SER A 141 32.43 3.84 4.43
N TYR A 142 31.68 4.61 5.19
CA TYR A 142 30.60 4.04 6.02
C TYR A 142 29.35 3.96 5.17
N VAL A 143 28.91 2.73 4.89
CA VAL A 143 27.60 2.46 4.30
C VAL A 143 26.60 2.33 5.45
N GLN A 144 25.85 3.38 5.72
CA GLN A 144 24.74 3.29 6.64
C GLN A 144 23.51 2.85 5.86
N THR A 145 23.17 1.57 5.93
CA THR A 145 21.90 1.06 5.42
C THR A 145 20.83 1.33 6.45
N THR A 146 19.99 2.33 6.21
CA THR A 146 18.82 2.58 7.05
C THR A 146 17.65 1.80 6.47
N ASN A 147 17.27 0.70 7.12
CA ASN A 147 16.02 0.01 6.83
C ASN A 147 14.88 0.86 7.39
N LEU A 148 14.27 1.68 6.54
CA LEU A 148 13.18 2.58 6.93
C LEU A 148 11.88 1.84 7.26
N LEU A 149 11.73 0.61 6.76
CA LEU A 149 10.61 -0.28 7.05
C LEU A 149 11.12 -1.73 7.07
N PRO A 150 10.57 -2.61 7.91
CA PRO A 150 10.97 -4.01 7.91
C PRO A 150 10.63 -4.68 6.58
N SER A 151 11.60 -5.40 6.01
CA SER A 151 11.33 -6.37 4.95
C SER A 151 10.73 -7.62 5.61
N ALA A 152 9.55 -8.05 5.18
CA ALA A 152 8.95 -9.28 5.66
C ALA A 152 9.03 -10.34 4.56
N GLY A 153 9.77 -11.42 4.82
CA GLY A 153 9.69 -12.66 4.06
C GLY A 153 9.00 -13.70 4.93
N ILE A 154 7.84 -14.16 4.53
CA ILE A 154 7.10 -15.19 5.26
C ILE A 154 6.97 -16.41 4.37
N ASN A 155 7.46 -17.54 4.87
CA ASN A 155 7.23 -18.85 4.30
C ASN A 155 6.33 -19.63 5.26
N VAL A 156 5.14 -19.99 4.82
CA VAL A 156 4.18 -20.78 5.60
C VAL A 156 3.87 -22.05 4.83
N ASP A 157 4.04 -23.21 5.47
CA ASP A 157 3.53 -24.47 4.96
C ASP A 157 2.02 -24.56 5.22
N LEU A 158 1.27 -24.58 4.14
CA LEU A 158 -0.18 -24.74 4.18
C LEU A 158 -0.54 -26.21 4.22
N GLY A 159 -0.59 -26.92 5.22
CA GLY A 159 -0.96 -28.37 5.28
C GLY A 159 -1.89 -28.90 4.19
N ASN A 160 -2.15 -30.17 4.13
CA ASN A 160 -3.06 -30.79 3.17
C ASN A 160 -4.54 -30.49 3.51
N GLY A 161 -5.35 -30.19 2.48
CA GLY A 161 -6.80 -29.98 2.62
C GLY A 161 -7.22 -28.51 2.48
N PRO A 162 -8.52 -28.20 2.67
CA PRO A 162 -9.00 -26.83 2.66
C PRO A 162 -8.52 -26.09 3.91
N GLY A 163 -8.24 -24.82 3.77
CA GLY A 163 -7.77 -24.04 4.90
C GLY A 163 -7.84 -22.52 4.69
N ILE A 164 -7.65 -21.82 5.79
CA ILE A 164 -7.45 -20.38 5.82
C ILE A 164 -6.18 -20.13 6.63
N GLN A 165 -5.25 -19.39 6.05
CA GLN A 165 -4.03 -18.95 6.71
C GLN A 165 -4.01 -17.43 6.76
N GLU A 166 -3.61 -16.88 7.90
CA GLU A 166 -3.42 -15.45 8.06
C GLU A 166 -1.93 -15.11 7.90
N VAL A 167 -1.65 -14.13 7.06
CA VAL A 167 -0.30 -13.71 6.72
C VAL A 167 -0.19 -12.22 6.88
N ALA A 168 0.66 -11.76 7.79
CA ALA A 168 0.99 -10.36 7.93
C ALA A 168 1.97 -9.94 6.81
N THR A 169 1.58 -8.98 6.00
CA THR A 169 2.46 -8.35 5.00
C THR A 169 3.55 -7.56 5.69
N PHE A 170 3.17 -6.82 6.72
CA PHE A 170 4.10 -6.20 7.66
C PHE A 170 3.50 -6.14 9.07
N SER A 171 4.41 -6.02 10.04
CA SER A 171 4.09 -5.76 11.43
C SER A 171 5.12 -4.76 11.95
N VAL A 172 4.69 -3.61 12.44
CA VAL A 172 5.56 -2.51 12.85
C VAL A 172 5.15 -1.98 14.23
N ALA A 173 6.14 -1.73 15.08
CA ALA A 173 5.92 -1.04 16.34
C ALA A 173 5.56 0.43 16.08
N ILE A 174 4.55 0.91 16.77
CA ILE A 174 4.02 2.26 16.64
C ILE A 174 3.96 2.95 18.00
N ALA A 175 4.06 4.28 17.98
CA ALA A 175 3.92 5.14 19.16
C ALA A 175 3.14 6.41 18.79
N GLY A 176 2.42 6.94 19.79
CA GLY A 176 1.62 8.15 19.65
C GLY A 176 0.17 7.91 19.24
N PRO A 177 -0.64 8.98 19.21
CA PRO A 177 -2.10 8.87 19.10
C PRO A 177 -2.60 8.55 17.68
N LYS A 178 -1.77 8.70 16.65
CA LYS A 178 -2.16 8.41 15.25
C LYS A 178 -0.96 8.12 14.37
N GLY A 179 -1.18 7.34 13.35
CA GLY A 179 -0.17 7.05 12.33
C GLY A 179 -0.75 6.19 11.21
N ALA A 180 0.06 6.00 10.19
CA ALA A 180 -0.29 5.16 9.06
C ALA A 180 0.94 4.51 8.45
N VAL A 181 0.77 3.32 7.89
CA VAL A 181 1.77 2.62 7.10
C VAL A 181 1.14 2.19 5.78
N ALA A 182 1.86 2.39 4.69
CA ALA A 182 1.43 2.00 3.37
C ALA A 182 2.36 0.94 2.80
N VAL A 183 1.79 0.04 2.01
CA VAL A 183 2.50 -0.95 1.21
C VAL A 183 2.17 -0.70 -0.26
N SER A 184 3.15 -0.86 -1.13
CA SER A 184 2.98 -0.71 -2.57
C SER A 184 3.65 -1.86 -3.30
N ASN A 185 2.88 -2.55 -4.15
CA ASN A 185 3.36 -3.67 -4.94
C ASN A 185 4.05 -4.79 -4.13
N ALA A 186 3.52 -5.09 -2.93
CA ALA A 186 3.98 -6.25 -2.19
C ALA A 186 3.64 -7.53 -2.97
N HIS A 187 4.65 -8.36 -3.26
CA HIS A 187 4.51 -9.55 -4.07
C HIS A 187 4.14 -10.75 -3.20
N GLY A 188 3.15 -11.52 -3.63
CA GLY A 188 2.75 -12.75 -2.97
C GLY A 188 2.56 -13.89 -3.98
N THR A 189 2.93 -15.09 -3.58
CA THR A 189 2.68 -16.32 -4.35
C THR A 189 2.19 -17.45 -3.45
N VAL A 190 1.30 -18.24 -4.00
CA VAL A 190 0.87 -19.52 -3.43
C VAL A 190 1.07 -20.61 -4.49
N THR A 191 1.77 -21.67 -4.14
CA THR A 191 2.05 -22.80 -5.05
C THR A 191 1.33 -24.05 -4.58
N GLY A 192 0.74 -24.84 -5.49
CA GLY A 192 0.05 -26.12 -5.21
C GLY A 192 -1.39 -25.97 -4.74
N ALA A 193 -1.98 -24.81 -4.81
CA ALA A 193 -3.40 -24.60 -4.52
C ALA A 193 -4.26 -25.00 -5.73
N ALA A 194 -5.08 -26.03 -5.57
CA ALA A 194 -6.05 -26.44 -6.57
C ALA A 194 -7.41 -25.79 -6.29
N GLY A 195 -8.06 -25.23 -7.34
CA GLY A 195 -9.41 -24.67 -7.24
C GLY A 195 -9.49 -23.16 -6.95
N GLY A 196 -8.37 -22.45 -7.07
CA GLY A 196 -8.33 -21.00 -6.84
C GLY A 196 -7.91 -20.62 -5.42
N VAL A 197 -7.60 -19.35 -5.22
CA VAL A 197 -7.18 -18.76 -3.93
C VAL A 197 -7.98 -17.49 -3.69
N LEU A 198 -8.56 -17.38 -2.53
CA LEU A 198 -9.25 -16.17 -2.07
C LEU A 198 -8.34 -15.41 -1.10
N LEU A 199 -8.22 -14.11 -1.31
CA LEU A 199 -7.50 -13.21 -0.42
C LEU A 199 -8.48 -12.25 0.25
N ARG A 200 -8.44 -12.14 1.58
CA ARG A 200 -9.16 -11.14 2.33
C ARG A 200 -8.17 -10.28 3.08
N PRO A 201 -7.93 -9.02 2.65
CA PRO A 201 -7.03 -8.12 3.35
C PRO A 201 -7.55 -7.79 4.74
N TYR A 202 -6.63 -7.54 5.68
CA TYR A 202 -6.95 -7.06 7.02
C TYR A 202 -5.95 -6.00 7.47
N ALA A 203 -6.41 -5.12 8.36
CA ALA A 203 -5.55 -4.25 9.15
C ALA A 203 -5.82 -4.50 10.64
N ARG A 204 -4.76 -4.57 11.46
CA ARG A 204 -4.86 -4.87 12.90
C ARG A 204 -4.04 -3.89 13.71
N LEU A 205 -4.64 -3.37 14.76
CA LEU A 205 -3.99 -2.57 15.78
C LEU A 205 -3.95 -3.35 17.09
N ILE A 206 -2.75 -3.57 17.62
CA ILE A 206 -2.51 -4.28 18.88
C ILE A 206 -1.91 -3.29 19.86
N SER A 207 -2.58 -3.05 20.98
CA SER A 207 -2.07 -2.25 22.07
C SER A 207 -0.98 -2.99 22.85
N SER A 208 0.00 -2.29 23.38
CA SER A 208 0.98 -2.85 24.34
C SER A 208 0.32 -3.41 25.63
N ALA A 209 -0.95 -3.08 25.88
CA ALA A 209 -1.73 -3.64 26.98
C ALA A 209 -2.41 -4.99 26.63
N GLY A 210 -2.33 -5.45 25.38
CA GLY A 210 -2.89 -6.71 24.90
C GLY A 210 -4.25 -6.59 24.19
N ASP A 211 -4.88 -5.41 24.18
CA ASP A 211 -6.11 -5.20 23.44
C ASP A 211 -5.83 -5.16 21.93
N SER A 212 -6.71 -5.75 21.13
CA SER A 212 -6.54 -5.81 19.67
C SER A 212 -7.85 -5.51 18.94
N VAL A 213 -7.77 -4.70 17.91
CA VAL A 213 -8.86 -4.43 16.98
C VAL A 213 -8.42 -4.71 15.54
N THR A 214 -9.23 -5.46 14.80
CA THR A 214 -8.93 -5.88 13.43
C THR A 214 -10.10 -5.55 12.52
N THR A 215 -9.82 -4.94 11.37
CA THR A 215 -10.78 -4.71 10.29
C THR A 215 -10.43 -5.58 9.08
N TYR A 216 -11.44 -5.98 8.29
CA TYR A 216 -11.29 -6.85 7.13
C TYR A 216 -11.92 -6.19 5.92
N GLY A 217 -11.17 -6.13 4.82
CA GLY A 217 -11.64 -5.64 3.53
C GLY A 217 -12.40 -6.71 2.72
N GLU A 218 -12.74 -6.35 1.49
CA GLU A 218 -13.41 -7.23 0.54
C GLU A 218 -12.54 -8.45 0.18
N THR A 219 -13.20 -9.54 -0.18
CA THR A 219 -12.51 -10.77 -0.62
C THR A 219 -12.22 -10.71 -2.11
N TRP A 220 -10.98 -10.99 -2.49
CA TRP A 220 -10.48 -11.02 -3.86
C TRP A 220 -10.21 -12.44 -4.32
N ASP A 221 -10.67 -12.80 -5.52
CA ASP A 221 -10.48 -14.11 -6.12
C ASP A 221 -9.28 -14.09 -7.07
N MET A 222 -8.24 -14.85 -6.73
CA MET A 222 -7.03 -15.01 -7.53
C MET A 222 -7.20 -16.22 -8.45
N LYS A 223 -7.82 -15.99 -9.60
CA LYS A 223 -8.09 -17.04 -10.62
C LYS A 223 -6.89 -17.40 -11.46
#